data_1a0fa8a17a919842ceeca3da10355d04
#
_entry.id   1a0fa8a17a919842ceeca3da10355d04
#
_cell.length_a   1.000
_cell.length_b   1.000
_cell.length_c   1.000
_cell.angle_alpha   90.00
_cell.angle_beta   90.00
_cell.angle_gamma   90.00
#
_symmetry.space_group_name_H-M   'P 1'
#
loop_
_entity.id
_entity.type
_entity.pdbx_description
1 polymer ?
#
loop_
_entity_poly.entity_id
_entity_poly.type
_entity_poly.pdbx_seq_one_letter_code
_entity_poly.pdbx_strand_id
1 'polypeptide(L)'
;MEVVRQLFERNCIQSAFWHQFTTTIHSPIGKNPQDFGIQITGPVFKGFAQNDLYHKDSQGANHPKYTNGLNLALHAYLNNTGFNENLQHWFDFSVASTSHPKGLIDSFLSDLVRKPVVSN
;
A
#
# COMPACT_ATOMS: atom_id res chain seq x y z
N MET A 1 1.08 -5.56 1.58
CA MET A 1 1.26 -5.76 3.04
C MET A 1 2.53 -6.56 3.38
N GLU A 2 2.86 -7.64 2.67
CA GLU A 2 4.05 -8.44 2.97
C GLU A 2 5.36 -7.64 2.93
N VAL A 3 5.53 -6.77 1.95
CA VAL A 3 6.72 -5.91 1.87
C VAL A 3 6.80 -4.99 3.09
N VAL A 4 5.69 -4.42 3.51
CA VAL A 4 5.61 -3.56 4.71
C VAL A 4 5.97 -4.36 5.96
N ARG A 5 5.45 -5.58 6.10
CA ARG A 5 5.81 -6.47 7.21
C ARG A 5 7.32 -6.69 7.30
N GLN A 6 7.95 -7.02 6.17
CA GLN A 6 9.40 -7.24 6.13
C GLN A 6 10.21 -5.97 6.46
N LEU A 7 9.77 -4.81 5.95
CA LEU A 7 10.43 -3.54 6.24
C LEU A 7 10.41 -3.20 7.74
N PHE A 8 9.29 -3.43 8.43
CA PHE A 8 9.22 -3.26 9.88
C PHE A 8 10.07 -4.29 10.61
N GLU A 9 9.99 -5.56 10.21
CA GLU A 9 10.76 -6.65 10.85
C GLU A 9 12.26 -6.39 10.81
N ARG A 10 12.76 -5.80 9.71
CA ARG A 10 14.17 -5.48 9.54
C ARG A 10 14.56 -4.07 9.96
N ASN A 11 13.66 -3.37 10.63
CA ASN A 11 13.88 -2.00 11.12
C ASN A 11 14.23 -0.99 9.99
N CYS A 12 13.78 -1.26 8.78
CA CYS A 12 13.97 -0.34 7.64
C CYS A 12 13.04 0.87 7.72
N ILE A 13 11.87 0.70 8.38
CA ILE A 13 10.90 1.77 8.61
C ILE A 13 10.46 1.75 10.05
N GLN A 14 10.08 2.91 10.60
CA GLN A 14 9.67 3.06 11.99
C GLN A 14 8.19 3.39 12.11
N SER A 15 7.57 3.88 11.03
CA SER A 15 6.17 4.25 11.02
C SER A 15 5.63 4.15 9.61
N ALA A 16 4.35 3.89 9.51
CA ALA A 16 3.60 3.89 8.25
C ALA A 16 2.11 4.00 8.57
N PHE A 17 1.32 4.30 7.57
CA PHE A 17 -0.12 4.20 7.64
C PHE A 17 -0.68 3.86 6.27
N TRP A 18 -1.84 3.21 6.25
CA TRP A 18 -2.54 2.90 5.02
C TRP A 18 -3.35 4.10 4.59
N HIS A 19 -3.26 4.40 3.30
CA HIS A 19 -4.04 5.47 2.71
C HIS A 19 -4.90 4.89 1.58
N GLN A 20 -6.19 5.17 1.62
CA GLN A 20 -7.06 4.80 0.52
C GLN A 20 -6.73 5.65 -0.69
N PHE A 21 -6.66 5.02 -1.87
CA PHE A 21 -6.43 5.74 -3.11
C PHE A 21 -7.49 6.83 -3.31
N THR A 22 -7.03 8.02 -3.62
CA THR A 22 -7.87 9.17 -3.90
C THR A 22 -7.52 9.72 -5.28
N THR A 23 -8.53 9.91 -6.13
CA THR A 23 -8.33 10.54 -7.43
C THR A 23 -8.37 12.06 -7.26
N THR A 24 -7.29 12.73 -7.62
CA THR A 24 -7.23 14.19 -7.56
C THR A 24 -7.43 14.78 -8.94
N ILE A 25 -8.07 15.96 -9.01
CA ILE A 25 -8.44 16.62 -10.26
C ILE A 25 -7.22 16.96 -11.13
N HIS A 26 -6.07 17.22 -10.51
CA HIS A 26 -4.84 17.62 -11.19
C HIS A 26 -3.89 16.46 -11.50
N SER A 27 -4.18 15.25 -11.01
CA SER A 27 -3.37 14.07 -11.28
C SER A 27 -3.57 13.58 -12.73
N PRO A 28 -2.64 12.80 -13.29
CA PRO A 28 -2.83 12.17 -14.60
C PRO A 28 -4.12 11.35 -14.67
N ILE A 29 -4.44 10.60 -13.61
CA ILE A 29 -5.66 9.81 -13.53
C ILE A 29 -6.91 10.71 -13.51
N GLY A 30 -6.87 11.82 -12.76
CA GLY A 30 -7.98 12.77 -12.70
C GLY A 30 -8.22 13.51 -14.01
N LYS A 31 -7.15 13.77 -14.79
CA LYS A 31 -7.24 14.43 -16.08
C LYS A 31 -7.67 13.50 -17.22
N ASN A 32 -7.23 12.25 -17.19
CA ASN A 32 -7.51 11.23 -18.22
C ASN A 32 -7.95 9.93 -17.60
N PRO A 33 -9.10 9.89 -16.89
CA PRO A 33 -9.51 8.71 -16.13
C PRO A 33 -9.75 7.48 -16.99
N GLN A 34 -10.16 7.64 -18.25
CA GLN A 34 -10.41 6.52 -19.15
C GLN A 34 -9.15 5.70 -19.43
N ASP A 35 -7.98 6.35 -19.52
CA ASP A 35 -6.70 5.68 -19.77
C ASP A 35 -6.30 4.73 -18.63
N PHE A 36 -6.89 4.90 -17.46
CA PHE A 36 -6.63 4.09 -16.27
C PHE A 36 -7.81 3.20 -15.87
N GLY A 37 -8.85 3.11 -16.72
CA GLY A 37 -10.03 2.32 -16.44
C GLY A 37 -10.88 2.85 -15.28
N ILE A 38 -10.82 4.15 -15.02
CA ILE A 38 -11.50 4.81 -13.90
C ILE A 38 -12.59 5.72 -14.44
N GLN A 39 -13.74 5.70 -13.78
CA GLN A 39 -14.85 6.60 -14.03
C GLN A 39 -14.98 7.60 -12.89
N ILE A 40 -14.91 8.88 -13.20
CA ILE A 40 -15.13 9.95 -12.22
C ILE A 40 -16.63 10.11 -12.01
N THR A 41 -17.07 10.04 -10.75
CA THR A 41 -18.47 10.17 -10.37
C THR A 41 -18.80 11.48 -9.69
N GLY A 42 -17.82 12.38 -9.55
CA GLY A 42 -17.98 13.71 -8.99
C GLY A 42 -17.05 13.93 -7.79
N PRO A 43 -17.20 14.99 -7.03
CA PRO A 43 -17.98 16.18 -7.32
C PRO A 43 -17.25 17.11 -8.31
N VAL A 44 -17.95 18.14 -8.79
CA VAL A 44 -17.34 19.23 -9.56
C VAL A 44 -16.88 20.31 -8.58
N PHE A 45 -15.58 20.52 -8.49
CA PHE A 45 -15.02 21.54 -7.61
C PHE A 45 -14.84 22.87 -8.30
N LYS A 46 -15.07 23.95 -7.55
CA LYS A 46 -14.93 25.33 -8.02
C LYS A 46 -13.77 26.09 -7.37
N GLY A 47 -12.98 25.45 -6.50
CA GLY A 47 -11.88 26.09 -5.76
C GLY A 47 -10.66 25.23 -5.59
N PHE A 48 -9.56 25.84 -5.16
CA PHE A 48 -8.27 25.17 -5.01
C PHE A 48 -8.18 24.21 -3.82
N ALA A 49 -8.99 24.41 -2.80
CA ALA A 49 -8.90 23.66 -1.54
C ALA A 49 -9.50 22.25 -1.63
N GLN A 50 -10.34 22.02 -2.62
CA GLN A 50 -11.05 20.76 -2.80
C GLN A 50 -10.68 20.18 -4.17
N ASN A 51 -9.88 19.12 -4.19
CA ASN A 51 -9.43 18.52 -5.44
C ASN A 51 -9.61 17.00 -5.50
N ASP A 52 -10.18 16.38 -4.46
CA ASP A 52 -10.42 14.95 -4.42
C ASP A 52 -11.73 14.61 -5.15
N LEU A 53 -11.66 13.66 -6.06
CA LEU A 53 -12.79 13.23 -6.88
C LEU A 53 -13.29 11.85 -6.42
N TYR A 54 -14.60 11.66 -6.43
CA TYR A 54 -15.17 10.31 -6.34
C TYR A 54 -14.95 9.58 -7.65
N HIS A 55 -14.62 8.30 -7.56
CA HIS A 55 -14.33 7.50 -8.73
C HIS A 55 -14.88 6.08 -8.60
N LYS A 56 -15.07 5.42 -9.74
CA LYS A 56 -15.33 3.99 -9.86
C LYS A 56 -14.20 3.36 -10.66
N ASP A 57 -13.68 2.25 -10.16
CA ASP A 57 -12.67 1.45 -10.82
C ASP A 57 -13.27 0.08 -11.14
N SER A 58 -13.43 -0.22 -12.42
CA SER A 58 -14.03 -1.48 -12.87
C SER A 58 -13.20 -2.72 -12.51
N GLN A 59 -11.90 -2.53 -12.24
CA GLN A 59 -10.97 -3.59 -11.84
C GLN A 59 -10.49 -3.45 -10.41
N GLY A 60 -11.03 -2.48 -9.67
CA GLY A 60 -10.61 -2.18 -8.31
C GLY A 60 -11.07 -3.22 -7.30
N ALA A 61 -10.24 -3.42 -6.28
CA ALA A 61 -10.60 -4.23 -5.13
C ALA A 61 -11.68 -3.55 -4.27
N ASN A 62 -12.39 -4.35 -3.48
CA ASN A 62 -13.29 -3.83 -2.47
C ASN A 62 -12.46 -3.33 -1.27
N HIS A 63 -11.98 -2.09 -1.35
CA HIS A 63 -11.08 -1.51 -0.36
C HIS A 63 -11.65 -1.49 1.07
N PRO A 64 -12.94 -1.15 1.32
CA PRO A 64 -13.50 -1.18 2.67
C PRO A 64 -13.41 -2.54 3.36
N LYS A 65 -13.47 -3.63 2.60
CA LYS A 65 -13.37 -5.00 3.11
C LYS A 65 -12.04 -5.26 3.82
N TYR A 66 -10.96 -4.62 3.36
CA TYR A 66 -9.60 -4.86 3.86
C TYR A 66 -9.21 -3.92 5.00
N THR A 67 -9.97 -2.89 5.29
CA THR A 67 -9.60 -1.82 6.21
C THR A 67 -9.24 -2.34 7.60
N ASN A 68 -10.07 -3.19 8.19
CA ASN A 68 -9.85 -3.72 9.53
C ASN A 68 -8.55 -4.53 9.62
N GLY A 69 -8.38 -5.48 8.71
CA GLY A 69 -7.19 -6.35 8.70
C GLY A 69 -5.90 -5.57 8.48
N LEU A 70 -5.90 -4.63 7.56
CA LEU A 70 -4.75 -3.77 7.29
C LEU A 70 -4.37 -2.94 8.51
N ASN A 71 -5.33 -2.37 9.21
CA ASN A 71 -5.09 -1.56 10.40
C ASN A 71 -4.64 -2.41 11.59
N LEU A 72 -5.21 -3.60 11.78
CA LEU A 72 -4.77 -4.52 12.83
C LEU A 72 -3.31 -4.94 12.62
N ALA A 73 -2.95 -5.30 11.39
CA ALA A 73 -1.58 -5.69 11.05
C ALA A 73 -0.61 -4.54 11.29
N LEU A 74 -0.93 -3.36 10.80
CA LEU A 74 -0.07 -2.19 10.94
C LEU A 74 0.12 -1.81 12.41
N HIS A 75 -0.94 -1.85 13.21
CA HIS A 75 -0.86 -1.60 14.64
C HIS A 75 0.08 -2.58 15.34
N ALA A 76 0.00 -3.86 15.01
CA ALA A 76 0.91 -4.88 15.54
C ALA A 76 2.37 -4.59 15.13
N TYR A 77 2.62 -4.29 13.87
CA TYR A 77 3.97 -4.00 13.35
C TYR A 77 4.57 -2.75 14.00
N LEU A 78 3.78 -1.70 14.20
CA LEU A 78 4.19 -0.50 14.91
C LEU A 78 4.60 -0.78 16.36
N ASN A 79 3.99 -1.79 16.98
CA ASN A 79 4.33 -2.25 18.32
C ASN A 79 5.37 -3.39 18.33
N ASN A 80 6.03 -3.61 17.20
CA ASN A 80 7.08 -4.61 17.04
C ASN A 80 6.60 -6.04 17.31
N THR A 81 5.36 -6.36 16.92
CA THR A 81 4.74 -7.67 17.09
C THR A 81 4.08 -8.16 15.81
N GLY A 82 3.72 -9.43 15.76
CA GLY A 82 2.93 -10.01 14.68
C GLY A 82 3.70 -10.36 13.40
N PHE A 83 5.01 -10.23 13.38
CA PHE A 83 5.81 -10.51 12.18
C PHE A 83 5.80 -11.98 11.75
N ASN A 84 5.57 -12.88 12.67
CA ASN A 84 5.52 -14.32 12.40
C ASN A 84 4.12 -14.79 11.99
N GLU A 85 3.13 -13.91 12.05
CA GLU A 85 1.77 -14.24 11.66
C GLU A 85 1.63 -14.23 10.14
N ASN A 86 0.92 -15.23 9.61
CA ASN A 86 0.54 -15.25 8.21
C ASN A 86 -0.37 -14.06 7.91
N LEU A 87 -0.31 -13.51 6.70
CA LEU A 87 -1.16 -12.39 6.29
C LEU A 87 -2.66 -12.70 6.46
N GLN A 88 -3.07 -13.96 6.27
CA GLN A 88 -4.44 -14.41 6.49
C GLN A 88 -4.92 -14.18 7.93
N HIS A 89 -4.01 -14.19 8.90
CA HIS A 89 -4.32 -14.00 10.32
C HIS A 89 -5.09 -12.70 10.59
N TRP A 90 -4.81 -11.66 9.82
CA TRP A 90 -5.38 -10.33 10.02
C TRP A 90 -6.79 -10.16 9.46
N PHE A 91 -7.24 -11.12 8.66
CA PHE A 91 -8.52 -11.04 7.96
C PHE A 91 -9.44 -12.18 8.38
N ASP A 92 -10.74 -11.89 8.47
CA ASP A 92 -11.79 -12.87 8.79
C ASP A 92 -12.40 -13.51 7.53
N PHE A 93 -11.83 -13.23 6.37
CA PHE A 93 -12.20 -13.82 5.08
C PHE A 93 -10.94 -14.28 4.34
N SER A 94 -11.11 -15.15 3.35
CA SER A 94 -9.99 -15.67 2.58
C SER A 94 -9.33 -14.59 1.74
N VAL A 95 -8.02 -14.43 1.90
CA VAL A 95 -7.21 -13.48 1.11
C VAL A 95 -6.24 -14.24 0.21
N ALA A 96 -5.83 -13.61 -0.90
CA ALA A 96 -4.84 -14.18 -1.79
C ALA A 96 -3.48 -14.29 -1.12
N SER A 97 -2.74 -15.34 -1.45
CA SER A 97 -1.35 -15.49 -0.99
C SER A 97 -0.47 -14.44 -1.67
N THR A 98 0.54 -13.96 -0.93
CA THR A 98 1.52 -13.05 -1.50
C THR A 98 2.41 -13.75 -2.53
N SER A 99 2.74 -13.03 -3.61
CA SER A 99 3.75 -13.48 -4.58
C SER A 99 5.17 -13.09 -4.17
N HIS A 100 5.32 -12.24 -3.14
CA HIS A 100 6.63 -11.80 -2.68
C HIS A 100 7.25 -12.86 -1.75
N PRO A 101 8.53 -13.21 -1.97
CA PRO A 101 9.22 -14.15 -1.08
C PRO A 101 9.44 -13.54 0.30
N LYS A 102 9.47 -14.40 1.32
CA LYS A 102 9.67 -13.97 2.72
C LYS A 102 11.02 -13.29 2.97
N GLY A 103 12.01 -13.58 2.14
CA GLY A 103 13.35 -13.01 2.24
C GLY A 103 13.62 -11.86 1.27
N LEU A 104 12.57 -11.23 0.70
CA LEU A 104 12.75 -10.19 -0.32
C LEU A 104 13.61 -9.03 0.17
N ILE A 105 13.30 -8.48 1.33
CA ILE A 105 14.05 -7.35 1.89
C ILE A 105 15.45 -7.78 2.34
N ASP A 106 15.60 -8.97 2.92
CA ASP A 106 16.90 -9.52 3.25
C ASP A 106 17.80 -9.65 2.02
N SER A 107 17.22 -10.08 0.90
CA SER A 107 17.93 -10.18 -0.36
C SER A 107 18.43 -8.82 -0.84
N PHE A 108 17.61 -7.78 -0.77
CA PHE A 108 18.02 -6.42 -1.11
C PHE A 108 19.11 -5.89 -0.18
N LEU A 109 18.99 -6.11 1.12
CA LEU A 109 19.99 -5.68 2.09
C LEU A 109 21.33 -6.38 1.87
N SER A 110 21.32 -7.68 1.55
CA SER A 110 22.52 -8.43 1.22
C SER A 110 23.20 -7.88 -0.03
N ASP A 111 22.44 -7.54 -1.06
CA ASP A 111 22.96 -6.96 -2.30
C ASP A 111 23.62 -5.61 -2.06
N LEU A 112 23.04 -4.77 -1.18
CA LEU A 112 23.63 -3.49 -0.82
C LEU A 112 24.98 -3.64 -0.13
N VAL A 113 25.16 -4.69 0.68
CA VAL A 113 26.44 -4.98 1.34
C VAL A 113 27.47 -5.53 0.35
N ARG A 114 27.03 -6.36 -0.62
CA ARG A 114 27.91 -6.99 -1.60
C ARG A 114 28.38 -6.06 -2.71
N LYS A 115 27.60 -5.03 -3.00
CA LYS A 115 27.94 -4.05 -4.03
C LYS A 115 28.51 -2.83 -3.34
N PRO A 116 29.85 -2.73 -3.21
CA PRO A 116 30.43 -1.52 -2.67
C PRO A 116 30.00 -0.33 -3.53
N VAL A 117 29.54 0.73 -2.87
CA VAL A 117 29.22 1.96 -3.56
C VAL A 117 30.52 2.44 -4.21
N VAL A 118 30.57 2.38 -5.54
CA VAL A 118 31.69 2.98 -6.26
C VAL A 118 31.53 4.48 -6.16
N SER A 119 32.21 5.06 -5.18
CA SER A 119 32.34 6.50 -5.12
C SER A 119 33.42 6.92 -6.12
N ASN A 120 32.98 7.57 -7.15
CA ASN A 120 33.91 8.27 -8.02
C ASN A 120 34.28 9.60 -7.42
#